data_f257fd6b22fd492e4b6b6b2a71e0b9c3
#
_entry.id   f257fd6b22fd492e4b6b6b2a71e0b9c3
#
_cell.length_a   1.000
_cell.length_b   1.000
_cell.length_c   1.000
_cell.angle_alpha   90.00
_cell.angle_beta   90.00
_cell.angle_gamma   90.00
#
_symmetry.space_group_name_H-M   'P 1'
#
loop_
_entity.id
_entity.type
_entity.pdbx_description
1 polymer ?
#
loop_
_entity_poly.entity_id
_entity_poly.type
_entity_poly.pdbx_seq_one_letter_code
_entity_poly.pdbx_strand_id
1 'polypeptide(L)'
;MKKLLLSFLVLILSTLASFAESNTASANFSITIPRFVKVEAVSSPVLTANITDRTGNLYSPLSTTFKVISNSAETTNLYLKANVITDGGFEEAMFEQGGRVYIAFANLANKPKSQSLANCKMGSLPKDSPGIVAYPVLSVTGAKSKYLQGKGKYEVYAENGTTFVTVNVGSNVLRSSFAGNDPKGFYQAVLSLTEADI
;
A
#
# COMPACT_ATOMS: atom_id res chain seq x y z
N MET A 1 -3.34 -74.52 -49.05
CA MET A 1 -2.52 -73.37 -49.54
C MET A 1 -3.26 -72.04 -49.53
N LYS A 2 -4.53 -71.91 -49.99
CA LYS A 2 -5.23 -70.64 -50.00
C LYS A 2 -5.47 -69.96 -48.60
N LYS A 3 -5.71 -70.76 -47.54
CA LYS A 3 -5.90 -70.26 -46.18
C LYS A 3 -4.60 -69.68 -45.54
N LEU A 4 -3.45 -70.29 -45.91
CA LEU A 4 -2.14 -69.87 -45.43
C LEU A 4 -1.74 -68.53 -46.05
N LEU A 5 -2.06 -68.33 -47.33
CA LEU A 5 -1.80 -67.08 -48.05
C LEU A 5 -2.62 -65.87 -47.50
N LEU A 6 -3.88 -66.18 -47.14
CA LEU A 6 -4.74 -65.14 -46.56
C LEU A 6 -4.30 -64.71 -45.17
N SER A 7 -3.82 -65.68 -44.33
CA SER A 7 -3.27 -65.35 -43.00
C SER A 7 -1.97 -64.56 -43.09
N PHE A 8 -1.14 -64.81 -44.10
CA PHE A 8 0.10 -64.07 -44.31
C PHE A 8 -0.18 -62.64 -44.83
N LEU A 9 -1.20 -62.52 -45.69
CA LEU A 9 -1.61 -61.21 -46.18
C LEU A 9 -2.21 -60.30 -45.07
N VAL A 10 -3.01 -60.83 -44.15
CA VAL A 10 -3.53 -60.17 -43.02
C VAL A 10 -2.43 -59.76 -42.04
N LEU A 11 -1.41 -60.64 -41.84
CA LEU A 11 -0.30 -60.26 -40.98
C LEU A 11 0.59 -59.18 -41.57
N ILE A 12 0.78 -59.14 -42.88
CA ILE A 12 1.54 -58.08 -43.56
C ILE A 12 0.74 -56.75 -43.52
N LEU A 13 -0.57 -56.79 -43.69
CA LEU A 13 -1.40 -55.56 -43.56
C LEU A 13 -1.45 -55.04 -42.12
N SER A 14 -1.44 -55.92 -41.11
CA SER A 14 -1.41 -55.47 -39.70
C SER A 14 -0.06 -54.87 -39.28
N THR A 15 1.03 -55.37 -39.87
CA THR A 15 2.37 -54.80 -39.61
C THR A 15 2.59 -53.49 -40.35
N LEU A 16 1.97 -53.31 -41.53
CA LEU A 16 2.04 -52.02 -42.24
C LEU A 16 1.21 -50.91 -41.58
N ALA A 17 0.16 -51.26 -40.85
CA ALA A 17 -0.62 -50.31 -40.10
C ALA A 17 0.09 -49.77 -38.83
N SER A 18 1.13 -50.45 -38.36
CA SER A 18 1.90 -50.00 -37.18
C SER A 18 3.11 -49.09 -37.51
N PHE A 19 3.37 -48.84 -38.77
CA PHE A 19 4.46 -47.94 -39.24
C PHE A 19 3.92 -46.63 -39.78
N ALA A 20 2.73 -46.20 -39.43
CA ALA A 20 2.37 -44.81 -39.55
C ALA A 20 3.11 -44.04 -38.44
N GLU A 21 4.43 -43.90 -38.62
CA GLU A 21 5.18 -42.94 -37.81
C GLU A 21 4.52 -41.56 -37.99
N SER A 22 4.01 -41.06 -36.92
CA SER A 22 3.59 -39.67 -36.88
C SER A 22 4.84 -38.84 -37.16
N ASN A 23 4.94 -38.25 -38.35
CA ASN A 23 6.03 -37.37 -38.72
C ASN A 23 5.95 -36.01 -37.96
N THR A 24 5.14 -35.97 -36.92
CA THR A 24 5.01 -34.79 -36.08
C THR A 24 5.73 -35.05 -34.75
N ALA A 25 6.78 -34.30 -34.52
CA ALA A 25 7.40 -34.16 -33.21
C ALA A 25 6.95 -32.85 -32.60
N SER A 26 6.46 -32.93 -31.37
CA SER A 26 6.11 -31.73 -30.62
C SER A 26 7.09 -31.54 -29.46
N ALA A 27 7.54 -30.28 -29.29
CA ALA A 27 8.35 -29.91 -28.13
C ALA A 27 7.56 -28.87 -27.33
N ASN A 28 7.47 -29.10 -26.04
CA ASN A 28 6.83 -28.15 -25.12
C ASN A 28 7.89 -27.21 -24.55
N PHE A 29 7.69 -25.93 -24.74
CA PHE A 29 8.49 -24.90 -24.11
C PHE A 29 7.63 -24.24 -23.04
N SER A 30 8.17 -24.12 -21.83
CA SER A 30 7.50 -23.39 -20.74
C SER A 30 8.40 -22.27 -20.25
N ILE A 31 7.81 -21.09 -20.05
CA ILE A 31 8.45 -19.94 -19.43
C ILE A 31 7.66 -19.62 -18.18
N THR A 32 8.32 -19.59 -17.05
CA THR A 32 7.72 -19.15 -15.79
C THR A 32 8.11 -17.72 -15.52
N ILE A 33 7.13 -16.82 -15.44
CA ILE A 33 7.32 -15.43 -15.04
C ILE A 33 6.97 -15.34 -13.56
N PRO A 34 7.94 -15.02 -12.67
CA PRO A 34 7.65 -14.90 -11.26
C PRO A 34 6.73 -13.70 -11.01
N ARG A 35 5.94 -13.79 -9.93
CA ARG A 35 5.18 -12.64 -9.43
C ARG A 35 6.14 -11.52 -9.07
N PHE A 36 5.78 -10.30 -9.47
CA PHE A 36 6.55 -9.10 -9.25
C PHE A 36 5.64 -7.98 -8.76
N VAL A 37 6.04 -7.34 -7.67
CA VAL A 37 5.42 -6.10 -7.16
C VAL A 37 6.53 -5.13 -6.79
N LYS A 38 6.43 -3.92 -7.30
CA LYS A 38 7.36 -2.83 -7.00
C LYS A 38 6.58 -1.60 -6.55
N VAL A 39 7.01 -1.00 -5.46
CA VAL A 39 6.47 0.25 -4.94
C VAL A 39 7.56 1.31 -4.99
N GLU A 40 7.25 2.45 -5.61
CA GLU A 40 8.16 3.60 -5.75
C GLU A 40 7.46 4.87 -5.22
N ALA A 41 8.15 5.67 -4.45
CA ALA A 41 7.69 7.01 -4.14
C ALA A 41 7.95 7.93 -5.36
N VAL A 42 6.89 8.47 -5.95
CA VAL A 42 6.99 9.43 -7.06
C VAL A 42 7.31 10.82 -6.54
N SER A 43 6.78 11.14 -5.36
CA SER A 43 7.08 12.35 -4.62
C SER A 43 7.54 12.00 -3.20
N SER A 44 8.07 12.97 -2.47
CA SER A 44 8.56 12.69 -1.10
C SER A 44 7.48 12.03 -0.25
N PRO A 45 7.75 10.89 0.38
CA PRO A 45 6.84 10.26 1.33
C PRO A 45 6.83 10.98 2.69
N VAL A 46 7.67 11.99 2.85
CA VAL A 46 7.77 12.80 4.06
C VAL A 46 6.91 14.03 3.88
N LEU A 47 5.89 14.14 4.70
CA LEU A 47 5.02 15.31 4.77
C LEU A 47 5.52 16.20 5.90
N THR A 48 5.75 17.49 5.61
CA THR A 48 6.23 18.45 6.59
C THR A 48 5.29 19.65 6.64
N ALA A 49 4.75 19.93 7.80
CA ALA A 49 3.99 21.13 8.10
C ALA A 49 4.87 22.11 8.89
N ASN A 50 5.00 23.32 8.39
CA ASN A 50 5.64 24.41 9.13
C ASN A 50 4.56 25.18 9.88
N ILE A 51 4.65 25.17 11.19
CA ILE A 51 3.67 25.79 12.07
C ILE A 51 4.22 27.10 12.58
N THR A 52 3.76 28.18 11.97
CA THR A 52 4.19 29.55 12.29
C THR A 52 3.08 30.41 12.90
N ASP A 53 1.84 30.00 12.73
CA ASP A 53 0.66 30.73 13.16
C ASP A 53 -0.24 29.84 14.05
N ARG A 54 -0.95 30.45 14.99
CA ARG A 54 -1.86 29.79 15.92
C ARG A 54 -3.33 29.98 15.57
N THR A 55 -3.59 30.72 14.51
CA THR A 55 -4.95 31.13 14.13
C THR A 55 -5.45 30.41 12.89
N GLY A 56 -5.96 29.22 13.00
CA GLY A 56 -6.73 28.60 11.94
C GLY A 56 -5.99 27.64 11.01
N ASN A 57 -6.20 27.71 9.71
CA ASN A 57 -5.61 26.82 8.69
C ASN A 57 -4.11 27.08 8.55
N LEU A 58 -3.31 26.29 9.18
CA LEU A 58 -1.91 26.57 9.43
C LEU A 58 -0.97 26.13 8.32
N TYR A 59 -1.47 25.40 7.34
CA TYR A 59 -0.66 24.93 6.23
C TYR A 59 -1.49 24.68 4.98
N SER A 60 -0.80 24.72 3.86
CA SER A 60 -1.39 24.32 2.59
C SER A 60 -1.68 22.81 2.60
N PRO A 61 -2.67 22.35 1.83
CA PRO A 61 -2.84 20.92 1.60
C PRO A 61 -1.54 20.27 1.13
N LEU A 62 -1.26 19.09 1.66
CA LEU A 62 -0.08 18.30 1.30
C LEU A 62 -0.51 17.08 0.52
N SER A 63 0.32 16.63 -0.39
CA SER A 63 0.09 15.37 -1.09
C SER A 63 1.38 14.64 -1.39
N THR A 64 1.29 13.33 -1.48
CA THR A 64 2.38 12.48 -1.95
C THR A 64 1.80 11.37 -2.81
N THR A 65 2.59 10.85 -3.75
CA THR A 65 2.15 9.81 -4.68
C THR A 65 3.15 8.68 -4.68
N PHE A 66 2.62 7.47 -4.60
CA PHE A 66 3.34 6.22 -4.82
C PHE A 66 2.92 5.64 -6.16
N LYS A 67 3.87 5.03 -6.85
CA LYS A 67 3.64 4.23 -8.05
C LYS A 67 3.83 2.77 -7.68
N VAL A 68 2.83 1.96 -7.97
CA VAL A 68 2.85 0.51 -7.80
C VAL A 68 2.87 -0.13 -9.18
N ILE A 69 3.80 -1.03 -9.40
CA ILE A 69 3.90 -1.83 -10.63
C ILE A 69 3.71 -3.29 -10.22
N SER A 70 2.73 -3.96 -10.79
CA SER A 70 2.43 -5.37 -10.51
C SER A 70 2.19 -6.13 -11.80
N ASN A 71 2.71 -7.36 -11.89
CA ASN A 71 2.37 -8.31 -12.93
C ASN A 71 1.40 -9.41 -12.44
N SER A 72 0.81 -9.22 -11.27
CA SER A 72 -0.16 -10.17 -10.73
C SER A 72 -1.46 -10.11 -11.52
N ALA A 73 -1.96 -11.27 -11.93
CA ALA A 73 -3.30 -11.37 -12.53
C ALA A 73 -4.41 -11.06 -11.52
N GLU A 74 -4.12 -11.21 -10.25
CA GLU A 74 -5.02 -10.87 -9.15
C GLU A 74 -4.67 -9.50 -8.58
N THR A 75 -5.63 -8.89 -7.89
CA THR A 75 -5.41 -7.64 -7.17
C THR A 75 -4.31 -7.80 -6.12
N THR A 76 -3.34 -6.91 -6.14
CA THR A 76 -2.28 -6.84 -5.13
C THR A 76 -2.75 -5.97 -3.97
N ASN A 77 -2.72 -6.52 -2.76
CA ASN A 77 -3.06 -5.80 -1.54
C ASN A 77 -1.82 -5.15 -0.95
N LEU A 78 -1.92 -3.85 -0.65
CA LEU A 78 -0.88 -3.07 -0.01
C LEU A 78 -1.42 -2.40 1.25
N TYR A 79 -0.53 -2.08 2.18
CA TYR A 79 -0.85 -1.31 3.37
C TYR A 79 -0.17 0.06 3.33
N LEU A 80 -0.99 1.11 3.37
CA LEU A 80 -0.54 2.48 3.57
C LEU A 80 -0.60 2.80 5.06
N LYS A 81 0.54 3.21 5.62
CA LYS A 81 0.70 3.63 7.02
C LYS A 81 1.29 5.03 7.08
N ALA A 82 0.98 5.75 8.12
CA ALA A 82 1.69 6.95 8.50
C ALA A 82 2.33 6.75 9.87
N ASN A 83 3.58 7.20 10.00
CA ASN A 83 4.32 7.14 11.23
C ASN A 83 4.88 8.52 11.59
N VAL A 84 5.01 8.76 12.87
CA VAL A 84 5.70 9.92 13.45
C VAL A 84 6.81 9.47 14.36
N ILE A 85 7.80 10.34 14.56
CA ILE A 85 8.92 10.08 15.45
C ILE A 85 8.61 10.67 16.82
N THR A 86 8.70 9.85 17.85
CA THR A 86 8.56 10.22 19.26
C THR A 86 9.86 9.95 20.02
N ASP A 87 9.88 10.23 21.30
CA ASP A 87 11.00 9.87 22.19
C ASP A 87 11.16 8.34 22.33
N GLY A 88 10.10 7.57 22.10
CA GLY A 88 10.11 6.09 22.06
C GLY A 88 10.35 5.48 20.68
N GLY A 89 10.58 6.28 19.64
CA GLY A 89 10.81 5.82 18.27
C GLY A 89 9.66 6.11 17.32
N PHE A 90 9.39 5.19 16.38
CA PHE A 90 8.31 5.36 15.40
C PHE A 90 6.97 4.87 15.97
N GLU A 91 5.93 5.68 15.80
CA GLU A 91 4.57 5.33 16.18
C GLU A 91 3.58 5.61 15.05
N GLU A 92 2.49 4.83 15.04
CA GLU A 92 1.40 5.03 14.10
C GLU A 92 0.72 6.38 14.30
N ALA A 93 0.46 7.07 13.19
CA ALA A 93 -0.04 8.43 13.19
C ALA A 93 -1.43 8.59 12.55
N MET A 94 -2.03 7.51 12.04
CA MET A 94 -3.38 7.57 11.46
C MET A 94 -4.42 7.03 12.43
N PHE A 95 -5.55 7.71 12.51
CA PHE A 95 -6.70 7.28 13.30
C PHE A 95 -8.00 7.74 12.64
N GLU A 96 -9.09 7.07 12.97
CA GLU A 96 -10.43 7.41 12.50
C GLU A 96 -11.27 8.02 13.62
N GLN A 97 -12.00 9.07 13.29
CA GLN A 97 -13.00 9.64 14.16
C GLN A 97 -14.14 10.23 13.34
N GLY A 98 -15.37 9.85 13.67
CA GLY A 98 -16.56 10.36 13.00
C GLY A 98 -16.61 10.05 11.50
N GLY A 99 -16.15 8.88 11.07
CA GLY A 99 -16.12 8.47 9.68
C GLY A 99 -15.07 9.16 8.81
N ARG A 100 -14.12 9.86 9.44
CA ARG A 100 -13.00 10.51 8.74
C ARG A 100 -11.69 10.01 9.29
N VAL A 101 -10.72 9.83 8.41
CA VAL A 101 -9.35 9.46 8.78
C VAL A 101 -8.52 10.71 8.92
N TYR A 102 -7.76 10.78 9.97
CA TYR A 102 -6.89 11.88 10.32
C TYR A 102 -5.45 11.41 10.40
N ILE A 103 -4.52 12.35 10.22
CA ILE A 103 -3.09 12.10 10.39
C ILE A 103 -2.53 13.08 11.42
N ALA A 104 -1.74 12.55 12.35
CA ALA A 104 -0.98 13.36 13.30
C ALA A 104 0.41 13.67 12.74
N PHE A 105 0.94 14.84 13.13
CA PHE A 105 2.31 15.27 12.85
C PHE A 105 3.04 15.50 14.16
N ALA A 106 4.28 15.09 14.26
CA ALA A 106 5.13 15.29 15.43
C ALA A 106 6.23 16.31 15.17
N ASN A 107 6.55 17.12 16.17
CA ASN A 107 7.63 18.10 16.12
C ASN A 107 8.98 17.38 16.03
N LEU A 108 9.80 17.74 15.03
CA LEU A 108 11.12 17.12 14.81
C LEU A 108 12.14 17.50 15.88
N ALA A 109 12.09 18.74 16.38
CA ALA A 109 13.05 19.25 17.35
C ALA A 109 12.70 18.84 18.78
N ASN A 110 11.39 18.83 19.09
CA ASN A 110 10.88 18.49 20.42
C ASN A 110 9.96 17.29 20.28
N LYS A 111 10.55 16.11 20.20
CA LYS A 111 9.80 14.86 20.03
C LYS A 111 8.77 14.69 21.14
N PRO A 112 7.50 14.43 20.79
CA PRO A 112 6.48 14.18 21.81
C PRO A 112 6.78 12.84 22.51
N LYS A 113 6.28 12.71 23.74
CA LYS A 113 6.33 11.44 24.45
C LYS A 113 5.49 10.40 23.76
N SER A 114 5.96 9.15 23.70
CA SER A 114 5.27 8.05 23.02
C SER A 114 3.86 7.82 23.56
N GLN A 115 3.63 8.02 24.85
CA GLN A 115 2.31 7.93 25.47
C GLN A 115 1.28 8.91 24.88
N SER A 116 1.73 10.04 24.35
CA SER A 116 0.87 11.03 23.73
C SER A 116 0.26 10.58 22.41
N LEU A 117 0.99 9.73 21.68
CA LEU A 117 0.54 9.17 20.40
C LEU A 117 -0.21 7.85 20.54
N ALA A 118 0.00 7.12 21.61
CA ALA A 118 -0.74 5.89 21.88
C ALA A 118 -2.26 6.10 21.88
N ASN A 119 -2.71 7.27 22.31
CA ASN A 119 -4.11 7.65 22.27
C ASN A 119 -4.66 7.88 20.86
N CYS A 120 -3.81 8.25 19.90
CA CYS A 120 -4.24 8.39 18.50
C CYS A 120 -4.58 7.02 17.88
N LYS A 121 -3.88 5.96 18.26
CA LYS A 121 -4.11 4.61 17.75
C LYS A 121 -5.49 4.07 18.07
N MET A 122 -6.12 4.57 19.11
CA MET A 122 -7.43 4.14 19.58
C MET A 122 -8.58 4.99 19.04
N GLY A 123 -8.32 5.89 18.07
CA GLY A 123 -9.32 6.82 17.57
C GLY A 123 -9.66 7.96 18.52
N SER A 124 -8.92 8.09 19.61
CA SER A 124 -9.04 9.22 20.54
C SER A 124 -7.97 10.25 20.25
N LEU A 125 -8.37 11.52 20.20
CA LEU A 125 -7.42 12.62 20.07
C LEU A 125 -6.68 12.82 21.38
N PRO A 126 -5.33 12.93 21.34
CA PRO A 126 -4.61 13.40 22.51
C PRO A 126 -5.08 14.80 22.84
N LYS A 127 -5.67 14.97 23.99
CA LYS A 127 -5.92 16.29 24.54
C LYS A 127 -4.60 16.77 25.14
N ASP A 128 -4.17 17.96 24.81
CA ASP A 128 -3.02 18.62 25.45
C ASP A 128 -1.68 17.87 25.35
N SER A 129 -1.38 17.28 24.18
CA SER A 129 -0.10 16.65 23.93
C SER A 129 0.85 17.63 23.23
N PRO A 130 1.82 18.21 23.95
CA PRO A 130 2.78 19.11 23.33
C PRO A 130 3.62 18.36 22.28
N GLY A 131 3.91 19.05 21.17
CA GLY A 131 4.67 18.49 20.07
C GLY A 131 3.88 17.61 19.09
N ILE A 132 2.58 17.43 19.30
CA ILE A 132 1.67 16.84 18.32
C ILE A 132 0.69 17.90 17.87
N VAL A 133 0.71 18.19 16.59
CA VAL A 133 -0.22 19.14 16.03
C VAL A 133 -0.83 18.61 14.77
N ALA A 134 -1.93 19.25 14.46
CA ALA A 134 -2.68 19.08 13.25
C ALA A 134 -3.19 17.66 13.06
N TYR A 135 -4.48 17.57 13.01
CA TYR A 135 -5.19 16.37 12.63
C TYR A 135 -5.97 16.65 11.34
N PRO A 136 -5.24 16.92 10.23
CA PRO A 136 -5.92 17.14 8.97
C PRO A 136 -6.53 15.84 8.48
N VAL A 137 -7.61 15.95 7.72
CA VAL A 137 -8.24 14.79 7.08
C VAL A 137 -7.30 14.25 6.02
N LEU A 138 -7.03 12.94 6.12
CA LEU A 138 -6.28 12.21 5.13
C LEU A 138 -7.25 11.46 4.21
N SER A 139 -7.00 11.51 2.92
CA SER A 139 -7.72 10.72 1.92
C SER A 139 -6.75 10.07 0.94
N VAL A 140 -7.16 8.94 0.40
CA VAL A 140 -6.41 8.19 -0.63
C VAL A 140 -7.20 8.24 -1.92
N THR A 141 -6.52 8.58 -3.01
CA THR A 141 -7.08 8.64 -4.37
C THR A 141 -6.19 7.93 -5.37
N GLY A 142 -6.67 7.71 -6.59
CA GLY A 142 -5.93 7.03 -7.66
C GLY A 142 -5.96 5.50 -7.58
N ALA A 143 -6.29 4.94 -6.43
CA ALA A 143 -6.50 3.50 -6.24
C ALA A 143 -7.71 3.24 -5.35
N LYS A 144 -8.33 2.08 -5.52
CA LYS A 144 -9.35 1.61 -4.56
C LYS A 144 -8.69 1.38 -3.22
N SER A 145 -9.29 1.91 -2.16
CA SER A 145 -8.72 1.81 -0.81
C SER A 145 -9.80 1.74 0.26
N LYS A 146 -9.46 1.16 1.40
CA LYS A 146 -10.32 1.04 2.58
C LYS A 146 -9.49 1.26 3.84
N TYR A 147 -9.94 2.17 4.71
CA TYR A 147 -9.33 2.29 6.03
C TYR A 147 -9.71 1.09 6.91
N LEU A 148 -8.71 0.48 7.51
CA LEU A 148 -8.90 -0.62 8.46
C LEU A 148 -9.05 -0.04 9.86
N GLN A 149 -10.30 0.06 10.29
CA GLN A 149 -10.65 0.60 11.60
C GLN A 149 -9.92 -0.14 12.73
N GLY A 150 -9.38 0.62 13.67
CA GLY A 150 -8.60 0.09 14.79
C GLY A 150 -7.21 -0.47 14.45
N LYS A 151 -6.79 -0.40 13.16
CA LYS A 151 -5.46 -0.88 12.71
C LYS A 151 -4.53 0.23 12.24
N GLY A 152 -4.96 1.50 12.28
CA GLY A 152 -4.13 2.66 11.94
C GLY A 152 -3.56 2.64 10.51
N LYS A 153 -4.22 1.98 9.56
CA LYS A 153 -3.74 1.84 8.18
C LYS A 153 -4.86 1.74 7.16
N TYR A 154 -4.54 2.11 5.91
CA TYR A 154 -5.36 1.78 4.75
C TYR A 154 -4.91 0.47 4.12
N GLU A 155 -5.87 -0.31 3.68
CA GLU A 155 -5.66 -1.33 2.66
C GLU A 155 -5.88 -0.67 1.30
N VAL A 156 -4.93 -0.86 0.39
CA VAL A 156 -4.91 -0.26 -0.95
C VAL A 156 -4.81 -1.39 -1.96
N TYR A 157 -5.59 -1.32 -3.01
CA TYR A 157 -5.71 -2.37 -4.01
C TYR A 157 -5.08 -1.89 -5.33
N ALA A 158 -4.00 -2.56 -5.76
CA ALA A 158 -3.37 -2.33 -7.03
C ALA A 158 -3.71 -3.45 -8.02
N GLU A 159 -4.06 -3.08 -9.24
CA GLU A 159 -4.34 -4.00 -10.34
C GLU A 159 -3.06 -4.33 -11.12
N ASN A 160 -3.17 -5.28 -12.04
CA ASN A 160 -2.09 -5.59 -12.99
C ASN A 160 -1.70 -4.33 -13.78
N GLY A 161 -0.40 -4.13 -13.95
CA GLY A 161 0.16 -2.96 -14.60
C GLY A 161 0.63 -1.89 -13.63
N THR A 162 0.30 -0.64 -13.88
CA THR A 162 0.73 0.51 -13.07
C THR A 162 -0.45 1.15 -12.39
N THR A 163 -0.37 1.25 -11.06
CA THR A 163 -1.36 1.95 -10.22
C THR A 163 -0.68 3.11 -9.52
N PHE A 164 -1.30 4.29 -9.53
CA PHE A 164 -0.87 5.43 -8.74
C PHE A 164 -1.72 5.56 -7.48
N VAL A 165 -1.08 5.69 -6.34
CA VAL A 165 -1.71 5.86 -5.03
C VAL A 165 -1.35 7.24 -4.52
N THR A 166 -2.29 8.17 -4.56
CA THR A 166 -2.07 9.53 -4.09
C THR A 166 -2.72 9.72 -2.73
N VAL A 167 -1.91 10.12 -1.77
CA VAL A 167 -2.34 10.46 -0.42
C VAL A 167 -2.47 11.96 -0.32
N ASN A 168 -3.65 12.44 0.00
CA ASN A 168 -3.94 13.86 0.17
C ASN A 168 -4.22 14.15 1.64
N VAL A 169 -3.60 15.20 2.14
CA VAL A 169 -3.79 15.71 3.49
C VAL A 169 -4.41 17.10 3.37
N GLY A 170 -5.67 17.19 3.79
CA GLY A 170 -6.43 18.43 3.67
C GLY A 170 -5.99 19.49 4.68
N SER A 171 -6.39 20.74 4.42
CA SER A 171 -6.16 21.86 5.33
C SER A 171 -7.09 21.87 6.53
N ASN A 172 -8.21 21.13 6.48
CA ASN A 172 -9.16 21.09 7.59
C ASN A 172 -8.59 20.28 8.76
N VAL A 173 -8.30 20.94 9.83
CA VAL A 173 -7.81 20.35 11.07
C VAL A 173 -8.97 20.01 12.00
N LEU A 174 -8.88 18.89 12.68
CA LEU A 174 -9.85 18.51 13.70
C LEU A 174 -9.68 19.38 14.96
N ARG A 175 -8.46 19.83 15.20
CA ARG A 175 -8.10 20.73 16.28
C ARG A 175 -7.79 22.10 15.67
N SER A 176 -8.64 23.06 15.96
CA SER A 176 -8.55 24.42 15.41
C SER A 176 -7.54 25.33 16.13
N SER A 177 -7.02 24.89 17.27
CA SER A 177 -6.02 25.65 18.03
C SER A 177 -4.96 24.72 18.60
N PHE A 178 -3.72 25.20 18.65
CA PHE A 178 -2.67 24.51 19.39
C PHE A 178 -2.91 24.66 20.89
N ALA A 179 -2.49 23.67 21.65
CA ALA A 179 -2.27 23.89 23.07
C ALA A 179 -1.26 25.03 23.22
N GLY A 180 -1.47 25.92 24.20
CA GLY A 180 -0.63 27.10 24.35
C GLY A 180 0.87 26.84 24.52
N ASN A 181 1.24 25.62 24.83
CA ASN A 181 2.58 25.11 25.03
C ASN A 181 3.16 24.31 23.85
N ASP A 182 2.45 24.22 22.71
CA ASP A 182 3.02 23.56 21.52
C ASP A 182 4.24 24.34 21.01
N PRO A 183 5.41 23.71 20.90
CA PRO A 183 6.62 24.39 20.49
C PRO A 183 6.53 24.81 19.02
N LYS A 184 7.12 25.98 18.70
CA LYS A 184 7.32 26.38 17.31
C LYS A 184 8.26 25.40 16.62
N GLY A 185 7.97 25.02 15.38
CA GLY A 185 8.88 24.16 14.61
C GLY A 185 8.26 23.49 13.43
N PHE A 186 9.01 22.53 12.87
CA PHE A 186 8.57 21.65 11.80
C PHE A 186 7.95 20.40 12.36
N TYR A 187 6.78 20.09 11.89
CA TYR A 187 6.01 18.90 12.27
C TYR A 187 5.96 17.95 11.09
N GLN A 188 6.28 16.70 11.32
CA GLN A 188 6.50 15.72 10.27
C GLN A 188 5.71 14.45 10.51
N ALA A 189 5.25 13.86 9.40
CA ALA A 189 4.76 12.49 9.32
C ALA A 189 5.42 11.80 8.12
N VAL A 190 5.74 10.53 8.26
CA VAL A 190 6.32 9.70 7.21
C VAL A 190 5.29 8.68 6.76
N LEU A 191 5.01 8.64 5.46
CA LEU A 191 4.14 7.66 4.86
C LEU A 191 4.94 6.47 4.33
N SER A 192 4.38 5.29 4.46
CA SER A 192 4.90 4.07 3.85
C SER A 192 3.78 3.30 3.18
N LEU A 193 4.06 2.80 1.99
CA LEU A 193 3.19 1.87 1.27
C LEU A 193 3.96 0.58 1.06
N THR A 194 3.47 -0.49 1.65
CA THR A 194 4.12 -1.81 1.62
C THR A 194 3.14 -2.87 1.17
N GLU A 195 3.63 -3.90 0.53
CA GLU A 195 2.81 -5.07 0.24
C GLU A 195 2.32 -5.70 1.54
N ALA A 196 1.08 -6.17 1.55
CA ALA A 196 0.56 -6.94 2.66
C ALA A 196 1.33 -8.26 2.75
N ASP A 197 1.79 -8.61 3.93
CA ASP A 197 2.33 -9.95 4.17
C ASP A 197 1.23 -10.96 3.91
N ILE A 198 1.53 -11.92 3.04
CA ILE A 198 0.62 -13.01 2.66
C ILE A 198 0.63 -14.07 3.75
#